data_d82e8b65f46d0541cd50145096f61393
#
_entry.id   d82e8b65f46d0541cd50145096f61393
#
_cell.length_a   1.000
_cell.length_b   1.000
_cell.length_c   1.000
_cell.angle_alpha   90.00
_cell.angle_beta   90.00
_cell.angle_gamma   90.00
#
_symmetry.space_group_name_H-M   'P 1'
#
loop_
_entity.id
_entity.type
_entity.pdbx_description
1 polymer ?
#
loop_
_entity_poly.entity_id
_entity_poly.type
_entity_poly.pdbx_seq_one_letter_code
_entity_poly.pdbx_strand_id
1 'polypeptide(L)'
;MQSSKAAVRYHARVPAIPDDEIAALLRMLDEGEEPGEGQLERVLQRPSCPGEVVERLATGARFPTSTRVLQLAARHPRCPQQFAWNVLPRLGWHDLIQVARDPRTKPAVRRQSERKLLERVASLTLGERTALARIAPRAVMAPLLAGGDPRSVAALLDNPQFTESEALRLLASNPDPACALVLLRHPVWGRRPEVASAAVRAGAVPLGVALGLLPTLPITQLQALATSRTVPAAVRDAAAALADERHRGGRTGRYGRGARPAGT
;
A
#
# COMPACT_ATOMS: atom_id res chain seq x y z
N MET A 1 31.81 -16.70 8.61
CA MET A 1 31.48 -17.20 7.26
C MET A 1 30.44 -16.26 6.67
N GLN A 2 30.94 -15.37 5.81
CA GLN A 2 30.13 -14.34 5.14
C GLN A 2 29.53 -14.97 3.87
N SER A 3 28.22 -15.01 3.76
CA SER A 3 27.54 -15.30 2.48
C SER A 3 26.97 -14.01 1.91
N SER A 4 27.78 -13.40 1.07
CA SER A 4 27.39 -12.28 0.20
C SER A 4 26.37 -12.77 -0.82
N LYS A 5 25.10 -12.40 -0.70
CA LYS A 5 24.11 -12.54 -1.77
C LYS A 5 24.32 -11.39 -2.76
N ALA A 6 25.13 -11.67 -3.77
CA ALA A 6 25.24 -10.84 -4.95
C ALA A 6 23.89 -10.83 -5.69
N ALA A 7 23.14 -9.73 -5.55
CA ALA A 7 22.00 -9.45 -6.41
C ALA A 7 22.50 -9.12 -7.81
N VAL A 8 22.48 -10.10 -8.69
CA VAL A 8 22.74 -9.91 -10.12
C VAL A 8 21.64 -9.02 -10.68
N ARG A 9 21.92 -7.73 -10.80
CA ARG A 9 21.09 -6.79 -11.56
C ARG A 9 21.24 -7.11 -13.04
N TYR A 10 20.32 -7.86 -13.58
CA TYR A 10 20.16 -8.02 -15.03
C TYR A 10 19.67 -6.69 -15.61
N HIS A 11 20.58 -5.75 -15.84
CA HIS A 11 20.33 -4.63 -16.74
C HIS A 11 20.49 -5.16 -18.16
N ALA A 12 19.44 -5.79 -18.70
CA ALA A 12 19.35 -5.97 -20.13
C ALA A 12 19.45 -4.56 -20.74
N ARG A 13 20.56 -4.26 -21.43
CA ARG A 13 20.72 -3.06 -22.25
C ARG A 13 19.62 -3.11 -23.30
N VAL A 14 18.53 -2.40 -23.08
CA VAL A 14 17.54 -2.15 -24.12
C VAL A 14 18.27 -1.38 -25.20
N PRO A 15 18.38 -1.90 -26.44
CA PRO A 15 19.13 -1.26 -27.50
C PRO A 15 18.59 0.17 -27.70
N ALA A 16 19.49 1.13 -27.92
CA ALA A 16 19.11 2.50 -28.22
C ALA A 16 18.18 2.53 -29.45
N ILE A 17 17.21 3.41 -29.47
CA ILE A 17 16.39 3.64 -30.67
C ILE A 17 17.33 4.32 -31.66
N PRO A 18 17.40 3.87 -32.92
CA PRO A 18 18.11 4.62 -33.94
C PRO A 18 17.53 6.03 -34.04
N ASP A 19 18.40 7.04 -34.11
CA ASP A 19 18.00 8.44 -34.25
C ASP A 19 17.10 8.64 -35.49
N ASP A 20 17.31 7.85 -36.52
CA ASP A 20 16.48 7.84 -37.73
C ASP A 20 15.03 7.41 -37.47
N GLU A 21 14.79 6.45 -36.56
CA GLU A 21 13.42 6.01 -36.21
C GLU A 21 12.68 7.12 -35.45
N ILE A 22 13.37 7.85 -34.58
CA ILE A 22 12.79 8.99 -33.85
C ILE A 22 12.52 10.13 -34.81
N ALA A 23 13.43 10.45 -35.70
CA ALA A 23 13.28 11.52 -36.69
C ALA A 23 12.15 11.23 -37.68
N ALA A 24 12.00 9.97 -38.10
CA ALA A 24 10.85 9.54 -38.94
C ALA A 24 9.53 9.69 -38.18
N LEU A 25 9.48 9.24 -36.91
CA LEU A 25 8.27 9.36 -36.07
C LEU A 25 7.86 10.83 -35.88
N LEU A 26 8.81 11.71 -35.59
CA LEU A 26 8.54 13.14 -35.41
C LEU A 26 8.00 13.79 -36.69
N ARG A 27 8.58 13.44 -37.85
CA ARG A 27 8.08 13.90 -39.16
C ARG A 27 6.62 13.46 -39.41
N MET A 28 6.29 12.18 -39.19
CA MET A 28 4.92 11.68 -39.32
C MET A 28 3.95 12.45 -38.41
N LEU A 29 4.33 12.71 -37.17
CA LEU A 29 3.50 13.50 -36.23
C LEU A 29 3.34 14.95 -36.68
N ASP A 30 4.37 15.57 -37.26
CA ASP A 30 4.31 16.95 -37.80
C ASP A 30 3.46 17.06 -39.06
N GLU A 31 3.47 16.03 -39.91
CA GLU A 31 2.66 15.93 -41.13
C GLU A 31 1.20 15.53 -40.84
N GLY A 32 0.87 15.24 -39.57
CA GLY A 32 -0.47 14.82 -39.16
C GLY A 32 -0.79 13.38 -39.53
N GLU A 33 0.22 12.60 -39.86
CA GLU A 33 0.10 11.16 -40.08
C GLU A 33 -0.03 10.41 -38.74
N GLU A 34 -0.69 9.27 -38.75
CA GLU A 34 -0.84 8.41 -37.59
C GLU A 34 0.29 7.36 -37.58
N PRO A 35 1.30 7.50 -36.68
CA PRO A 35 2.26 6.44 -36.48
C PRO A 35 1.59 5.17 -35.95
N GLY A 36 2.07 4.01 -36.36
CA GLY A 36 1.55 2.74 -35.88
C GLY A 36 1.64 2.66 -34.34
N GLU A 37 0.56 2.20 -33.68
CA GLU A 37 0.50 2.08 -32.20
C GLU A 37 1.69 1.33 -31.64
N GLY A 38 2.10 0.21 -32.26
CA GLY A 38 3.27 -0.57 -31.83
C GLY A 38 4.60 0.18 -31.94
N GLN A 39 4.72 1.14 -32.87
CA GLN A 39 5.89 2.01 -32.98
C GLN A 39 5.91 3.02 -31.84
N LEU A 40 4.79 3.69 -31.58
CA LEU A 40 4.64 4.61 -30.45
C LEU A 40 4.92 3.92 -29.10
N GLU A 41 4.38 2.73 -28.89
CA GLU A 41 4.60 1.96 -27.65
C GLU A 41 6.10 1.67 -27.46
N ARG A 42 6.78 1.15 -28.49
CA ARG A 42 8.20 0.85 -28.41
C ARG A 42 9.03 2.09 -28.05
N VAL A 43 8.73 3.23 -28.64
CA VAL A 43 9.45 4.48 -28.38
C VAL A 43 9.14 5.01 -26.98
N LEU A 44 7.87 5.10 -26.56
CA LEU A 44 7.44 5.65 -25.26
C LEU A 44 7.85 4.77 -24.07
N GLN A 45 8.02 3.47 -24.23
CA GLN A 45 8.49 2.58 -23.17
C GLN A 45 9.95 2.83 -22.80
N ARG A 46 10.74 3.38 -23.67
CA ARG A 46 12.18 3.56 -23.44
C ARG A 46 12.47 4.76 -22.55
N PRO A 47 13.40 4.63 -21.60
CA PRO A 47 13.84 5.74 -20.76
C PRO A 47 14.45 6.90 -21.55
N SER A 48 15.03 6.60 -22.73
CA SER A 48 15.67 7.55 -23.65
C SER A 48 14.71 8.24 -24.61
N CYS A 49 13.39 7.99 -24.52
CA CYS A 49 12.40 8.62 -25.37
C CYS A 49 12.52 10.16 -25.28
N PRO A 50 12.70 10.87 -26.41
CA PRO A 50 12.72 12.33 -26.40
C PRO A 50 11.37 12.91 -25.98
N GLY A 51 11.41 13.99 -25.18
CA GLY A 51 10.19 14.68 -24.75
C GLY A 51 9.36 15.25 -25.89
N GLU A 52 10.00 15.59 -27.00
CA GLU A 52 9.37 16.08 -28.21
C GLU A 52 8.29 15.13 -28.76
N VAL A 53 8.49 13.83 -28.68
CA VAL A 53 7.51 12.83 -29.11
C VAL A 53 6.19 13.02 -28.31
N VAL A 54 6.28 13.19 -26.99
CA VAL A 54 5.10 13.38 -26.15
C VAL A 54 4.48 14.76 -26.35
N GLU A 55 5.31 15.77 -26.57
CA GLU A 55 4.84 17.13 -26.86
C GLU A 55 4.07 17.18 -28.20
N ARG A 56 4.57 16.51 -29.25
CA ARG A 56 3.88 16.40 -30.54
C ARG A 56 2.58 15.60 -30.42
N LEU A 57 2.58 14.48 -29.71
CA LEU A 57 1.34 13.74 -29.41
C LEU A 57 0.31 14.58 -28.65
N ALA A 58 0.76 15.49 -27.79
CA ALA A 58 -0.12 16.36 -27.02
C ALA A 58 -0.72 17.52 -27.83
N THR A 59 -0.01 17.98 -28.86
CA THR A 59 -0.40 19.13 -29.69
C THR A 59 -0.97 18.71 -31.05
N GLY A 60 -0.80 17.43 -31.41
CA GLY A 60 -1.26 16.89 -32.70
C GLY A 60 -2.78 17.01 -32.89
N ALA A 61 -3.20 17.13 -34.14
CA ALA A 61 -4.61 17.27 -34.53
C ALA A 61 -5.45 16.04 -34.15
N ARG A 62 -4.83 14.88 -34.04
CA ARG A 62 -5.47 13.62 -33.66
C ARG A 62 -4.93 13.08 -32.36
N PHE A 63 -5.84 12.73 -31.48
CA PHE A 63 -5.53 12.15 -30.18
C PHE A 63 -5.36 10.63 -30.32
N PRO A 64 -4.29 10.02 -29.77
CA PRO A 64 -4.13 8.56 -29.81
C PRO A 64 -5.37 7.85 -29.23
N THR A 65 -5.80 6.79 -29.89
CA THR A 65 -6.92 5.97 -29.43
C THR A 65 -6.49 4.87 -28.48
N SER A 66 -5.26 4.37 -28.64
CA SER A 66 -4.70 3.31 -27.82
C SER A 66 -4.52 3.74 -26.35
N THR A 67 -5.22 3.09 -25.45
CA THR A 67 -5.09 3.28 -23.99
C THR A 67 -3.66 3.07 -23.54
N ARG A 68 -2.95 2.14 -24.16
CA ARG A 68 -1.55 1.83 -23.83
C ARG A 68 -0.61 2.98 -24.20
N VAL A 69 -0.76 3.55 -25.38
CA VAL A 69 0.01 4.73 -25.80
C VAL A 69 -0.28 5.91 -24.89
N LEU A 70 -1.55 6.16 -24.55
CA LEU A 70 -1.96 7.23 -23.65
C LEU A 70 -1.35 7.07 -22.25
N GLN A 71 -1.35 5.85 -21.72
CA GLN A 71 -0.75 5.54 -20.43
C GLN A 71 0.77 5.81 -20.42
N LEU A 72 1.47 5.37 -21.46
CA LEU A 72 2.92 5.56 -21.58
C LEU A 72 3.28 7.04 -21.74
N ALA A 73 2.52 7.78 -22.56
CA ALA A 73 2.70 9.22 -22.71
C ALA A 73 2.45 9.99 -21.42
N ALA A 74 1.41 9.63 -20.64
CA ALA A 74 1.11 10.26 -19.35
C ALA A 74 2.22 10.02 -18.30
N ARG A 75 2.95 8.91 -18.38
CA ARG A 75 4.09 8.59 -17.50
C ARG A 75 5.37 9.33 -17.84
N HIS A 76 5.45 9.89 -19.04
CA HIS A 76 6.67 10.51 -19.49
C HIS A 76 7.01 11.79 -18.68
N PRO A 77 8.28 12.02 -18.27
CA PRO A 77 8.65 13.17 -17.44
C PRO A 77 8.40 14.53 -18.10
N ARG A 78 8.40 14.59 -19.43
CA ARG A 78 8.08 15.81 -20.20
C ARG A 78 6.62 15.91 -20.64
N CYS A 79 5.75 14.99 -20.21
CA CYS A 79 4.33 15.04 -20.54
C CYS A 79 3.73 16.41 -20.13
N PRO A 80 3.08 17.15 -21.07
CA PRO A 80 2.35 18.36 -20.73
C PRO A 80 1.22 18.07 -19.75
N GLN A 81 1.08 18.90 -18.72
CA GLN A 81 0.10 18.64 -17.66
C GLN A 81 -1.33 18.62 -18.18
N GLN A 82 -1.67 19.54 -19.11
CA GLN A 82 -2.99 19.59 -19.72
C GLN A 82 -3.32 18.33 -20.52
N PHE A 83 -2.35 17.79 -21.24
CA PHE A 83 -2.50 16.52 -21.95
C PHE A 83 -2.78 15.37 -20.98
N ALA A 84 -1.98 15.27 -19.89
CA ALA A 84 -2.21 14.26 -18.87
C ALA A 84 -3.62 14.34 -18.27
N TRP A 85 -4.12 15.54 -17.98
CA TRP A 85 -5.49 15.72 -17.46
C TRP A 85 -6.58 15.26 -18.41
N ASN A 86 -6.39 15.40 -19.71
CA ASN A 86 -7.31 14.90 -20.73
C ASN A 86 -7.22 13.38 -20.90
N VAL A 87 -6.05 12.80 -20.62
CA VAL A 87 -5.79 11.36 -20.78
C VAL A 87 -6.27 10.56 -19.56
N LEU A 88 -5.96 11.00 -18.34
CA LEU A 88 -6.23 10.24 -17.12
C LEU A 88 -7.68 9.76 -16.96
N PRO A 89 -8.74 10.53 -17.32
CA PRO A 89 -10.10 10.04 -17.25
C PRO A 89 -10.41 8.85 -18.18
N ARG A 90 -9.63 8.69 -19.25
CA ARG A 90 -9.79 7.62 -20.25
C ARG A 90 -9.10 6.32 -19.85
N LEU A 91 -8.15 6.39 -18.89
CA LEU A 91 -7.39 5.23 -18.45
C LEU A 91 -8.22 4.36 -17.50
N GLY A 92 -8.06 3.05 -17.56
CA GLY A 92 -8.57 2.10 -16.58
C GLY A 92 -7.88 2.22 -15.21
N TRP A 93 -8.43 1.58 -14.17
CA TRP A 93 -7.82 1.63 -12.83
C TRP A 93 -6.39 1.06 -12.82
N HIS A 94 -6.14 0.02 -13.61
CA HIS A 94 -4.83 -0.61 -13.72
C HIS A 94 -3.79 0.35 -14.33
N ASP A 95 -4.15 1.10 -15.37
CA ASP A 95 -3.26 2.07 -16.01
C ASP A 95 -3.02 3.28 -15.11
N LEU A 96 -4.07 3.75 -14.42
CA LEU A 96 -3.95 4.83 -13.43
C LEU A 96 -2.95 4.49 -12.34
N ILE A 97 -2.93 3.25 -11.84
CA ILE A 97 -1.93 2.79 -10.87
C ILE A 97 -0.51 2.86 -11.44
N GLN A 98 -0.33 2.43 -12.68
CA GLN A 98 0.99 2.49 -13.32
C GLN A 98 1.49 3.93 -13.41
N VAL A 99 0.60 4.88 -13.73
CA VAL A 99 0.92 6.31 -13.75
C VAL A 99 1.23 6.83 -12.34
N ALA A 100 0.42 6.48 -11.34
CA ALA A 100 0.58 6.94 -9.95
C ALA A 100 1.88 6.45 -9.29
N ARG A 101 2.35 5.25 -9.65
CA ARG A 101 3.53 4.62 -9.05
C ARG A 101 4.83 4.88 -9.78
N ASP A 102 4.81 5.37 -11.01
CA ASP A 102 6.04 5.62 -11.76
C ASP A 102 6.76 6.86 -11.22
N PRO A 103 7.98 6.73 -10.68
CA PRO A 103 8.73 7.86 -10.13
C PRO A 103 9.11 8.89 -11.21
N ARG A 104 9.14 8.51 -12.49
CA ARG A 104 9.44 9.41 -13.61
C ARG A 104 8.26 10.33 -13.93
N THR A 105 7.05 9.92 -13.60
CA THR A 105 5.84 10.74 -13.81
C THR A 105 5.89 12.01 -12.95
N LYS A 106 5.52 13.16 -13.54
CA LYS A 106 5.45 14.43 -12.80
C LYS A 106 4.59 14.30 -11.54
N PRO A 107 4.99 14.86 -10.40
CA PRO A 107 4.25 14.74 -9.14
C PRO A 107 2.78 15.18 -9.23
N ALA A 108 2.48 16.21 -10.02
CA ALA A 108 1.10 16.67 -10.24
C ALA A 108 0.25 15.62 -10.96
N VAL A 109 0.81 14.95 -11.96
CA VAL A 109 0.14 13.89 -12.74
C VAL A 109 -0.08 12.65 -11.86
N ARG A 110 0.90 12.27 -11.03
CA ARG A 110 0.74 11.17 -10.07
C ARG A 110 -0.42 11.43 -9.10
N ARG A 111 -0.45 12.61 -8.46
CA ARG A 111 -1.55 12.99 -7.55
C ARG A 111 -2.91 13.01 -8.23
N GLN A 112 -2.97 13.48 -9.47
CA GLN A 112 -4.22 13.47 -10.23
C GLN A 112 -4.67 12.05 -10.59
N SER A 113 -3.72 11.16 -10.90
CA SER A 113 -4.00 9.74 -11.12
C SER A 113 -4.53 9.06 -9.86
N GLU A 114 -3.95 9.33 -8.69
CA GLU A 114 -4.45 8.86 -7.40
C GLU A 114 -5.89 9.36 -7.14
N ARG A 115 -6.18 10.63 -7.44
CA ARG A 115 -7.53 11.19 -7.32
C ARG A 115 -8.52 10.44 -8.22
N LYS A 116 -8.13 10.16 -9.47
CA LYS A 116 -8.98 9.40 -10.40
C LYS A 116 -9.19 7.96 -9.94
N LEU A 117 -8.20 7.35 -9.29
CA LEU A 117 -8.37 6.04 -8.65
C LEU A 117 -9.38 6.12 -7.49
N LEU A 118 -9.28 7.13 -6.63
CA LEU A 118 -10.21 7.34 -5.51
C LEU A 118 -11.67 7.44 -5.99
N GLU A 119 -11.91 8.21 -7.06
CA GLU A 119 -13.24 8.36 -7.66
C GLU A 119 -13.81 7.01 -8.15
N ARG A 120 -12.96 6.06 -8.54
CA ARG A 120 -13.37 4.76 -9.10
C ARG A 120 -13.46 3.62 -8.09
N VAL A 121 -12.84 3.72 -6.93
CA VAL A 121 -12.80 2.61 -5.94
C VAL A 121 -14.18 2.06 -5.64
N ALA A 122 -15.18 2.94 -5.50
CA ALA A 122 -16.55 2.53 -5.17
C ALA A 122 -17.23 1.73 -6.29
N SER A 123 -16.87 1.96 -7.56
CA SER A 123 -17.44 1.27 -8.72
C SER A 123 -16.72 -0.01 -9.11
N LEU A 124 -15.57 -0.30 -8.52
CA LEU A 124 -14.82 -1.51 -8.80
C LEU A 124 -15.53 -2.75 -8.26
N THR A 125 -15.46 -3.83 -9.02
CA THR A 125 -15.87 -5.15 -8.53
C THR A 125 -14.99 -5.61 -7.37
N LEU A 126 -15.45 -6.59 -6.60
CA LEU A 126 -14.68 -7.14 -5.49
C LEU A 126 -13.30 -7.68 -5.94
N GLY A 127 -13.27 -8.38 -7.09
CA GLY A 127 -12.01 -8.89 -7.66
C GLY A 127 -11.03 -7.77 -7.99
N GLU A 128 -11.51 -6.71 -8.63
CA GLU A 128 -10.69 -5.53 -8.96
C GLU A 128 -10.21 -4.81 -7.70
N ARG A 129 -11.07 -4.62 -6.69
CA ARG A 129 -10.66 -4.03 -5.40
C ARG A 129 -9.59 -4.85 -4.71
N THR A 130 -9.72 -6.17 -4.73
CA THR A 130 -8.72 -7.09 -4.16
C THR A 130 -7.39 -7.02 -4.92
N ALA A 131 -7.44 -6.97 -6.24
CA ALA A 131 -6.24 -6.80 -7.07
C ALA A 131 -5.57 -5.42 -6.85
N LEU A 132 -6.39 -4.35 -6.81
CA LEU A 132 -5.95 -3.00 -6.50
C LEU A 132 -5.30 -2.93 -5.11
N ALA A 133 -5.88 -3.55 -4.10
CA ALA A 133 -5.41 -3.52 -2.72
C ALA A 133 -3.95 -3.95 -2.57
N ARG A 134 -3.51 -4.98 -3.29
CA ARG A 134 -2.12 -5.48 -3.24
C ARG A 134 -1.09 -4.47 -3.70
N ILE A 135 -1.47 -3.54 -4.57
CA ILE A 135 -0.57 -2.59 -5.22
C ILE A 135 -1.01 -1.14 -5.04
N ALA A 136 -2.03 -0.89 -4.22
CA ALA A 136 -2.59 0.43 -4.02
C ALA A 136 -1.54 1.41 -3.47
N PRO A 137 -1.45 2.64 -4.00
CA PRO A 137 -0.71 3.70 -3.35
C PRO A 137 -1.40 4.10 -2.04
N ARG A 138 -0.63 4.64 -1.12
CA ARG A 138 -1.10 4.96 0.24
C ARG A 138 -2.38 5.81 0.28
N ALA A 139 -2.50 6.75 -0.64
CA ALA A 139 -3.68 7.62 -0.73
C ALA A 139 -4.99 6.84 -0.97
N VAL A 140 -4.92 5.67 -1.62
CA VAL A 140 -6.07 4.85 -2.00
C VAL A 140 -6.41 3.77 -0.95
N MET A 141 -5.54 3.52 0.02
CA MET A 141 -5.75 2.46 1.02
C MET A 141 -6.94 2.74 1.93
N ALA A 142 -7.13 3.99 2.37
CA ALA A 142 -8.21 4.34 3.29
C ALA A 142 -9.61 4.00 2.76
N PRO A 143 -9.99 4.34 1.50
CA PRO A 143 -11.27 3.91 0.93
C PRO A 143 -11.40 2.40 0.78
N LEU A 144 -10.31 1.70 0.48
CA LEU A 144 -10.32 0.23 0.39
C LEU A 144 -10.55 -0.42 1.75
N LEU A 145 -9.99 0.14 2.83
CA LEU A 145 -10.25 -0.29 4.21
C LEU A 145 -11.71 0.00 4.60
N ALA A 146 -12.22 1.18 4.26
CA ALA A 146 -13.60 1.58 4.55
C ALA A 146 -14.65 0.71 3.83
N GLY A 147 -14.28 0.07 2.73
CA GLY A 147 -15.13 -0.86 1.99
C GLY A 147 -15.48 -2.14 2.75
N GLY A 148 -14.80 -2.43 3.86
CA GLY A 148 -15.17 -3.46 4.84
C GLY A 148 -15.16 -4.91 4.35
N ASP A 149 -14.58 -5.20 3.19
CA ASP A 149 -14.50 -6.57 2.67
C ASP A 149 -13.24 -7.29 3.16
N PRO A 150 -13.37 -8.46 3.84
CA PRO A 150 -12.24 -9.19 4.41
C PRO A 150 -11.17 -9.62 3.38
N ARG A 151 -11.57 -9.89 2.12
CA ARG A 151 -10.64 -10.28 1.05
C ARG A 151 -9.79 -9.09 0.62
N SER A 152 -10.41 -7.93 0.48
CA SER A 152 -9.71 -6.69 0.16
C SER A 152 -8.77 -6.27 1.30
N VAL A 153 -9.21 -6.44 2.56
CA VAL A 153 -8.36 -6.22 3.74
C VAL A 153 -7.16 -7.17 3.73
N ALA A 154 -7.39 -8.49 3.52
CA ALA A 154 -6.30 -9.46 3.43
C ALA A 154 -5.24 -9.06 2.37
N ALA A 155 -5.71 -8.62 1.20
CA ALA A 155 -4.82 -8.18 0.12
C ALA A 155 -4.06 -6.89 0.45
N LEU A 156 -4.67 -5.98 1.24
CA LEU A 156 -4.00 -4.76 1.73
C LEU A 156 -2.90 -5.08 2.74
N LEU A 157 -3.08 -6.09 3.60
CA LEU A 157 -2.08 -6.49 4.59
C LEU A 157 -0.76 -6.97 3.95
N ASP A 158 -0.83 -7.50 2.72
CA ASP A 158 0.32 -7.92 1.93
C ASP A 158 0.94 -6.77 1.10
N ASN A 159 0.33 -5.57 1.11
CA ASN A 159 0.83 -4.43 0.35
C ASN A 159 2.10 -3.88 1.01
N PRO A 160 3.23 -3.73 0.26
CA PRO A 160 4.48 -3.21 0.82
C PRO A 160 4.40 -1.81 1.44
N GLN A 161 3.39 -1.02 1.07
CA GLN A 161 3.17 0.32 1.62
C GLN A 161 2.22 0.32 2.84
N PHE A 162 1.64 -0.83 3.20
CA PHE A 162 0.78 -0.94 4.38
C PHE A 162 1.60 -0.78 5.65
N THR A 163 1.11 -0.01 6.59
CA THR A 163 1.80 0.31 7.84
C THR A 163 0.90 0.03 9.05
N GLU A 164 1.50 0.04 10.23
CA GLU A 164 0.77 -0.11 11.49
C GLU A 164 -0.30 0.99 11.66
N SER A 165 -0.03 2.19 11.15
CA SER A 165 -1.03 3.28 11.19
C SER A 165 -2.30 2.94 10.41
N GLU A 166 -2.20 2.23 9.27
CA GLU A 166 -3.36 1.77 8.52
C GLU A 166 -4.10 0.65 9.28
N ALA A 167 -3.37 -0.26 9.94
CA ALA A 167 -3.97 -1.30 10.79
C ALA A 167 -4.76 -0.71 11.96
N LEU A 168 -4.18 0.27 12.65
CA LEU A 168 -4.85 0.97 13.75
C LEU A 168 -6.05 1.79 13.26
N ARG A 169 -5.97 2.40 12.08
CA ARG A 169 -7.08 3.12 11.45
C ARG A 169 -8.24 2.19 11.10
N LEU A 170 -7.94 0.99 10.57
CA LEU A 170 -8.95 -0.03 10.33
C LEU A 170 -9.71 -0.35 11.62
N LEU A 171 -9.00 -0.64 12.70
CA LEU A 171 -9.62 -0.97 13.99
C LEU A 171 -10.41 0.21 14.59
N ALA A 172 -9.93 1.44 14.42
CA ALA A 172 -10.62 2.65 14.89
C ALA A 172 -11.90 2.95 14.12
N SER A 173 -12.05 2.47 12.89
CA SER A 173 -13.26 2.65 12.08
C SER A 173 -14.42 1.70 12.45
N ASN A 174 -14.28 0.91 13.52
CA ASN A 174 -15.24 -0.11 13.93
C ASN A 174 -15.56 -1.10 12.78
N PRO A 175 -14.57 -1.85 12.31
CA PRO A 175 -14.72 -2.71 11.15
C PRO A 175 -15.63 -3.91 11.45
N ASP A 176 -16.09 -4.56 10.36
CA ASP A 176 -16.66 -5.91 10.47
C ASP A 176 -15.71 -6.81 11.26
N PRO A 177 -16.19 -7.62 12.23
CA PRO A 177 -15.36 -8.55 13.00
C PRO A 177 -14.50 -9.47 12.12
N ALA A 178 -14.98 -9.85 10.93
CA ALA A 178 -14.21 -10.66 10.00
C ALA A 178 -12.95 -9.93 9.51
N CYS A 179 -13.01 -8.61 9.27
CA CYS A 179 -11.85 -7.80 8.90
C CYS A 179 -10.83 -7.70 10.03
N ALA A 180 -11.28 -7.51 11.27
CA ALA A 180 -10.42 -7.49 12.44
C ALA A 180 -9.74 -8.85 12.66
N LEU A 181 -10.45 -9.95 12.47
CA LEU A 181 -9.90 -11.31 12.57
C LEU A 181 -8.86 -11.59 11.48
N VAL A 182 -9.08 -11.13 10.25
CA VAL A 182 -8.09 -11.23 9.15
C VAL A 182 -6.81 -10.49 9.53
N LEU A 183 -6.91 -9.28 10.07
CA LEU A 183 -5.76 -8.50 10.54
C LEU A 183 -5.00 -9.22 11.66
N LEU A 184 -5.71 -9.76 12.67
CA LEU A 184 -5.08 -10.44 13.81
C LEU A 184 -4.45 -11.79 13.44
N ARG A 185 -4.94 -12.46 12.40
CA ARG A 185 -4.34 -13.70 11.88
C ARG A 185 -3.11 -13.45 11.00
N HIS A 186 -2.90 -12.22 10.57
CA HIS A 186 -1.76 -11.91 9.69
C HIS A 186 -0.43 -12.06 10.46
N PRO A 187 0.58 -12.77 9.90
CA PRO A 187 1.80 -13.17 10.62
C PRO A 187 2.65 -11.98 11.10
N VAL A 188 2.56 -10.84 10.43
CA VAL A 188 3.30 -9.62 10.78
C VAL A 188 2.45 -8.73 11.68
N TRP A 189 1.24 -8.39 11.27
CA TRP A 189 0.41 -7.38 11.93
C TRP A 189 -0.26 -7.91 13.19
N GLY A 190 -0.71 -9.17 13.19
CA GLY A 190 -1.37 -9.79 14.36
C GLY A 190 -0.44 -9.99 15.56
N ARG A 191 0.88 -9.98 15.35
CA ARG A 191 1.87 -10.09 16.43
C ARG A 191 2.23 -8.74 17.07
N ARG A 192 1.72 -7.63 16.53
CA ARG A 192 1.99 -6.30 17.07
C ARG A 192 1.11 -6.04 18.29
N PRO A 193 1.71 -5.78 19.48
CA PRO A 193 0.94 -5.55 20.70
C PRO A 193 -0.05 -4.37 20.58
N GLU A 194 0.35 -3.32 19.88
CA GLU A 194 -0.49 -2.14 19.61
C GLU A 194 -1.75 -2.51 18.83
N VAL A 195 -1.62 -3.36 17.79
CA VAL A 195 -2.72 -3.84 16.98
C VAL A 195 -3.65 -4.72 17.81
N ALA A 196 -3.11 -5.68 18.58
CA ALA A 196 -3.89 -6.55 19.45
C ALA A 196 -4.63 -5.75 20.52
N SER A 197 -3.97 -4.81 21.19
CA SER A 197 -4.58 -3.92 22.18
C SER A 197 -5.67 -3.03 21.58
N ALA A 198 -5.44 -2.48 20.38
CA ALA A 198 -6.42 -1.67 19.67
C ALA A 198 -7.66 -2.48 19.28
N ALA A 199 -7.50 -3.74 18.84
CA ALA A 199 -8.60 -4.63 18.49
C ALA A 199 -9.50 -4.94 19.71
N VAL A 200 -8.88 -5.20 20.85
CA VAL A 200 -9.60 -5.42 22.12
C VAL A 200 -10.35 -4.14 22.55
N ARG A 201 -9.68 -2.98 22.49
CA ARG A 201 -10.24 -1.68 22.91
C ARG A 201 -11.39 -1.23 22.05
N ALA A 202 -11.30 -1.45 20.75
CA ALA A 202 -12.35 -1.11 19.79
C ALA A 202 -13.57 -2.04 19.86
N GLY A 203 -13.49 -3.16 20.61
CA GLY A 203 -14.55 -4.17 20.60
C GLY A 203 -14.72 -4.86 19.24
N ALA A 204 -13.70 -4.78 18.39
CA ALA A 204 -13.75 -5.24 17.00
C ALA A 204 -13.68 -6.78 16.88
N VAL A 205 -13.52 -7.50 17.99
CA VAL A 205 -13.40 -8.97 18.01
C VAL A 205 -14.32 -9.61 19.04
N PRO A 206 -14.73 -10.88 18.85
CA PRO A 206 -15.50 -11.62 19.83
C PRO A 206 -14.78 -11.71 21.17
N LEU A 207 -15.55 -11.76 22.27
CA LEU A 207 -15.04 -11.79 23.66
C LEU A 207 -13.95 -12.86 23.87
N GLY A 208 -14.18 -14.08 23.37
CA GLY A 208 -13.19 -15.17 23.51
C GLY A 208 -11.85 -14.87 22.84
N VAL A 209 -11.88 -14.19 21.70
CA VAL A 209 -10.67 -13.75 21.01
C VAL A 209 -9.99 -12.63 21.79
N ALA A 210 -10.75 -11.66 22.29
CA ALA A 210 -10.22 -10.58 23.11
C ALA A 210 -9.49 -11.10 24.36
N LEU A 211 -10.11 -12.05 25.08
CA LEU A 211 -9.49 -12.69 26.24
C LEU A 211 -8.22 -13.47 25.88
N GLY A 212 -8.24 -14.19 24.73
CA GLY A 212 -7.07 -14.92 24.23
C GLY A 212 -5.88 -14.04 23.83
N LEU A 213 -6.11 -12.76 23.50
CA LEU A 213 -5.05 -11.82 23.18
C LEU A 213 -4.36 -11.23 24.41
N LEU A 214 -5.03 -11.14 25.57
CA LEU A 214 -4.49 -10.49 26.77
C LEU A 214 -3.12 -11.04 27.22
N PRO A 215 -2.85 -12.38 27.22
CA PRO A 215 -1.55 -12.89 27.61
C PRO A 215 -0.39 -12.43 26.73
N THR A 216 -0.66 -11.98 25.50
CA THR A 216 0.36 -11.50 24.55
C THR A 216 0.72 -10.02 24.74
N LEU A 217 -0.10 -9.26 25.49
CA LEU A 217 0.06 -7.83 25.65
C LEU A 217 1.11 -7.48 26.73
N PRO A 218 1.88 -6.40 26.55
CA PRO A 218 2.71 -5.83 27.58
C PRO A 218 1.90 -5.37 28.80
N ILE A 219 2.55 -5.33 29.98
CA ILE A 219 1.90 -4.95 31.23
C ILE A 219 1.26 -3.55 31.18
N THR A 220 1.90 -2.60 30.50
CA THR A 220 1.38 -1.23 30.33
C THR A 220 0.06 -1.20 29.57
N GLN A 221 -0.08 -2.07 28.56
CA GLN A 221 -1.32 -2.18 27.78
C GLN A 221 -2.41 -2.93 28.56
N LEU A 222 -2.05 -3.95 29.33
CA LEU A 222 -2.99 -4.62 30.24
C LEU A 222 -3.57 -3.63 31.25
N GLN A 223 -2.75 -2.78 31.86
CA GLN A 223 -3.18 -1.74 32.80
C GLN A 223 -4.11 -0.70 32.12
N ALA A 224 -3.77 -0.31 30.91
CA ALA A 224 -4.62 0.61 30.13
C ALA A 224 -5.98 0.00 29.78
N LEU A 225 -6.03 -1.31 29.48
CA LEU A 225 -7.28 -2.03 29.24
C LEU A 225 -8.10 -2.19 30.52
N ALA A 226 -7.47 -2.51 31.63
CA ALA A 226 -8.12 -2.68 32.94
C ALA A 226 -8.86 -1.43 33.42
N THR A 227 -8.36 -0.23 33.03
CA THR A 227 -8.97 1.06 33.40
C THR A 227 -9.91 1.64 32.33
N SER A 228 -10.00 1.01 31.16
CA SER A 228 -10.76 1.51 30.03
C SER A 228 -12.27 1.31 30.22
N ARG A 229 -13.06 2.38 30.11
CA ARG A 229 -14.52 2.31 30.21
C ARG A 229 -15.20 1.73 28.96
N THR A 230 -14.50 1.70 27.84
CA THR A 230 -15.03 1.20 26.54
C THR A 230 -14.91 -0.32 26.41
N VAL A 231 -14.12 -0.96 27.27
CA VAL A 231 -13.87 -2.40 27.23
C VAL A 231 -14.87 -3.14 28.14
N PRO A 232 -15.41 -4.31 27.71
CA PRO A 232 -16.31 -5.12 28.54
C PRO A 232 -15.71 -5.48 29.90
N ALA A 233 -16.54 -5.58 30.93
CA ALA A 233 -16.09 -5.86 32.31
C ALA A 233 -15.23 -7.12 32.39
N ALA A 234 -15.65 -8.21 31.75
CA ALA A 234 -14.89 -9.47 31.75
C ALA A 234 -13.47 -9.31 31.21
N VAL A 235 -13.25 -8.47 30.19
CA VAL A 235 -11.91 -8.20 29.64
C VAL A 235 -11.10 -7.30 30.57
N ARG A 236 -11.75 -6.30 31.21
CA ARG A 236 -11.09 -5.43 32.20
C ARG A 236 -10.57 -6.22 33.39
N ASP A 237 -11.44 -7.07 33.94
CA ASP A 237 -11.10 -7.89 35.14
C ASP A 237 -9.97 -8.88 34.81
N ALA A 238 -10.03 -9.54 33.65
CA ALA A 238 -8.98 -10.43 33.19
C ALA A 238 -7.65 -9.68 32.94
N ALA A 239 -7.70 -8.48 32.36
CA ALA A 239 -6.51 -7.65 32.12
C ALA A 239 -5.88 -7.19 33.45
N ALA A 240 -6.69 -6.81 34.45
CA ALA A 240 -6.23 -6.44 35.78
C ALA A 240 -5.55 -7.63 36.48
N ALA A 241 -6.19 -8.80 36.48
CA ALA A 241 -5.64 -10.02 37.09
C ALA A 241 -4.28 -10.39 36.46
N LEU A 242 -4.16 -10.36 35.14
CA LEU A 242 -2.90 -10.64 34.43
C LEU A 242 -1.81 -9.58 34.72
N ALA A 243 -2.17 -8.32 34.84
CA ALA A 243 -1.23 -7.26 35.19
C ALA A 243 -0.67 -7.46 36.60
N ASP A 244 -1.54 -7.79 37.58
CA ASP A 244 -1.15 -8.05 38.97
C ASP A 244 -0.27 -9.31 39.11
N GLU A 245 -0.58 -10.37 38.37
CA GLU A 245 0.23 -11.59 38.34
C GLU A 245 1.64 -11.30 37.85
N ARG A 246 1.78 -10.55 36.76
CA ARG A 246 3.09 -10.17 36.21
C ARG A 246 3.88 -9.24 37.15
N HIS A 247 3.20 -8.33 37.85
CA HIS A 247 3.84 -7.50 38.86
C HIS A 247 4.41 -8.36 40.03
N ARG A 248 3.65 -9.34 40.49
CA ARG A 248 4.09 -10.26 41.56
C ARG A 248 5.24 -11.15 41.10
N GLY A 249 5.13 -11.74 39.88
CA GLY A 249 6.19 -12.57 39.30
C GLY A 249 7.51 -11.82 39.06
N GLY A 250 7.44 -10.54 38.65
CA GLY A 250 8.62 -9.69 38.47
C GLY A 250 9.33 -9.30 39.76
N ARG A 251 8.64 -9.30 40.92
CA ARG A 251 9.23 -9.00 42.24
C ARG A 251 9.95 -10.19 42.81
N THR A 252 9.43 -11.41 42.66
CA THR A 252 10.07 -12.63 43.14
C THR A 252 11.37 -12.98 42.41
N GLY A 253 11.48 -12.66 41.12
CA GLY A 253 12.70 -12.86 40.32
C GLY A 253 13.87 -11.92 40.67
N ARG A 254 13.64 -10.80 41.34
CA ARG A 254 14.69 -9.85 41.75
C ARG A 254 15.37 -10.22 43.07
N TYR A 255 14.73 -10.97 43.93
CA TYR A 255 15.27 -11.35 45.24
C TYR A 255 16.10 -12.65 45.25
N GLY A 256 16.07 -13.42 44.14
CA GLY A 256 16.77 -14.71 44.05
C GLY A 256 18.23 -14.67 43.60
N ARG A 257 18.81 -13.51 43.28
CA ARG A 257 20.20 -13.40 42.78
C ARG A 257 21.19 -12.74 43.74
N GLY A 258 20.90 -12.72 45.03
CA GLY A 258 21.73 -12.02 46.04
C GLY A 258 22.42 -12.87 47.08
N ALA A 259 22.37 -14.21 47.02
CA ALA A 259 23.09 -15.06 47.97
C ALA A 259 24.30 -15.75 47.30
N ARG A 260 25.44 -15.05 47.21
CA ARG A 260 26.76 -15.72 47.12
C ARG A 260 27.05 -16.32 48.48
N PRO A 261 27.37 -17.62 48.62
CA PRO A 261 27.94 -18.14 49.84
C PRO A 261 29.36 -17.59 49.99
N ALA A 262 29.62 -16.99 51.14
CA ALA A 262 30.97 -16.66 51.57
C ALA A 262 31.77 -17.96 51.74
N GLY A 263 32.84 -18.07 50.98
CA GLY A 263 33.77 -19.17 51.04
C GLY A 263 34.60 -19.10 52.34
N THR A 264 34.84 -20.25 52.91
CA THR A 264 35.97 -20.59 53.76
C THR A 264 37.05 -21.23 52.92
#